data_41d44380ccff93424d4503d5e33f435b
#
_entry.id   41d44380ccff93424d4503d5e33f435b
#
_cell.length_a   1.000
_cell.length_b   1.000
_cell.length_c   1.000
_cell.angle_alpha   90.00
_cell.angle_beta   90.00
_cell.angle_gamma   90.00
#
_symmetry.space_group_name_H-M   'P 1'
#
loop_
_entity.id
_entity.type
_entity.pdbx_description
1 polymer ?
#
loop_
_entity_poly.entity_id
_entity_poly.type
_entity_poly.pdbx_seq_one_letter_code
_entity_poly.pdbx_strand_id
1 'polypeptide(L)'
;MRDLCARGAKPLRALAMPPIRVCALYRFTPFDDPAALREPLLAACEAAGVRGTLLLAHEGINGTIAGSATGVDAVLTHIRALPGCATLDVKDSRAGTMPFHRTKVRVKREIVTMGEPAIDPLDAGHYVDPADWNALIADPRTVLIDTRNDYEVAVGTFAGAIDPDTRTFRDFPAWFRTHREALLAGDRQVAMFCTGGIRCEKATAFLKAEGVDAVFHLKGGVLKYLEQVPAADSAWTGECFVFDERVAVGHGLTPGTHGLCRACRMPVSEADQASPLYEEGVRCPRCAGTRDDADRARYAERHRQALLADARGEAHVGRRYPDE
;
A
#
# COMPACT_ATOMS: atom_id res chain seq x y z
N MET A 1 22.25 14.55 -63.76
CA MET A 1 21.51 13.35 -64.21
C MET A 1 21.46 12.37 -63.04
N ARG A 2 20.23 12.09 -62.52
CA ARG A 2 19.77 11.05 -61.64
C ARG A 2 20.05 11.22 -60.13
N ASP A 3 19.08 11.88 -59.48
CA ASP A 3 18.70 11.69 -58.11
C ASP A 3 18.41 10.21 -57.81
N LEU A 4 18.95 9.70 -56.69
CA LEU A 4 18.55 8.46 -56.08
C LEU A 4 17.99 8.74 -54.69
N CYS A 5 16.66 8.68 -54.60
CA CYS A 5 15.85 8.78 -53.40
C CYS A 5 16.39 7.96 -52.22
N ALA A 6 16.77 8.64 -51.16
CA ALA A 6 16.86 8.05 -49.85
C ALA A 6 15.45 7.86 -49.29
N ARG A 7 14.90 6.65 -49.34
CA ARG A 7 13.67 6.28 -48.65
C ARG A 7 13.98 6.22 -47.15
N GLY A 8 13.56 7.25 -46.42
CA GLY A 8 13.62 7.28 -44.98
C GLY A 8 12.77 6.14 -44.39
N ALA A 9 13.44 5.20 -43.74
CA ALA A 9 12.76 4.22 -42.89
C ALA A 9 12.08 4.94 -41.75
N LYS A 10 10.73 4.87 -41.69
CA LYS A 10 9.95 5.31 -40.53
C LYS A 10 10.42 4.49 -39.33
N PRO A 11 10.76 5.13 -38.19
CA PRO A 11 11.06 4.38 -36.96
C PRO A 11 9.84 3.54 -36.61
N LEU A 12 10.03 2.25 -36.43
CA LEU A 12 9.04 1.34 -35.85
C LEU A 12 8.63 1.93 -34.53
N ARG A 13 7.38 2.39 -34.45
CA ARG A 13 6.73 2.81 -33.19
C ARG A 13 6.75 1.58 -32.29
N ALA A 14 7.62 1.58 -31.27
CA ALA A 14 7.60 0.55 -30.25
C ALA A 14 6.15 0.49 -29.71
N LEU A 15 5.49 -0.63 -29.89
CA LEU A 15 4.17 -0.88 -29.32
C LEU A 15 4.34 -0.77 -27.81
N ALA A 16 3.84 0.33 -27.23
CA ALA A 16 3.83 0.51 -25.79
C ALA A 16 3.09 -0.69 -25.20
N MET A 17 3.78 -1.47 -24.38
CA MET A 17 3.12 -2.57 -23.68
C MET A 17 1.91 -2.02 -22.89
N PRO A 18 0.78 -2.74 -22.87
CA PRO A 18 -0.38 -2.28 -22.14
C PRO A 18 0.01 -2.08 -20.67
N PRO A 19 -0.48 -1.01 -20.02
CA PRO A 19 -0.13 -0.72 -18.65
C PRO A 19 -0.55 -1.87 -17.75
N ILE A 20 0.32 -2.24 -16.81
CA ILE A 20 0.06 -3.26 -15.81
C ILE A 20 -1.07 -2.78 -14.90
N ARG A 21 -2.10 -3.59 -14.73
CA ARG A 21 -3.16 -3.35 -13.75
C ARG A 21 -2.66 -3.73 -12.36
N VAL A 22 -2.85 -2.85 -11.39
CA VAL A 22 -2.52 -3.07 -9.99
C VAL A 22 -3.81 -2.98 -9.18
N CYS A 23 -4.10 -4.01 -8.41
CA CYS A 23 -5.32 -4.15 -7.66
C CYS A 23 -5.00 -4.40 -6.18
N ALA A 24 -5.33 -3.43 -5.33
CA ALA A 24 -5.36 -3.61 -3.88
C ALA A 24 -6.74 -4.12 -3.48
N LEU A 25 -6.78 -5.14 -2.62
CA LEU A 25 -8.01 -5.81 -2.23
C LEU A 25 -8.00 -6.23 -0.77
N TYR A 26 -9.16 -6.26 -0.15
CA TYR A 26 -9.35 -6.92 1.13
C TYR A 26 -10.81 -7.30 1.35
N ARG A 27 -11.03 -8.25 2.25
CA ARG A 27 -12.34 -8.59 2.79
C ARG A 27 -12.19 -9.18 4.18
N PHE A 28 -12.87 -8.61 5.16
CA PHE A 28 -13.12 -9.28 6.41
C PHE A 28 -14.28 -10.26 6.24
N THR A 29 -13.99 -11.52 6.48
CA THR A 29 -14.95 -12.64 6.44
C THR A 29 -14.33 -13.85 7.14
N PRO A 30 -15.07 -14.65 7.89
CA PRO A 30 -14.51 -15.82 8.55
C PRO A 30 -14.11 -16.89 7.53
N PHE A 31 -12.86 -17.36 7.64
CA PHE A 31 -12.38 -18.58 6.97
C PHE A 31 -12.11 -19.65 8.00
N ASP A 32 -12.74 -20.81 7.85
CA ASP A 32 -12.55 -21.95 8.75
C ASP A 32 -11.11 -22.50 8.66
N ASP A 33 -10.61 -22.64 7.44
CA ASP A 33 -9.23 -23.09 7.18
C ASP A 33 -8.54 -22.21 6.12
N PRO A 34 -7.91 -21.09 6.54
CA PRO A 34 -7.16 -20.23 5.63
C PRO A 34 -5.92 -20.93 5.04
N ALA A 35 -5.42 -22.00 5.66
CA ALA A 35 -4.26 -22.72 5.15
C ALA A 35 -4.62 -23.54 3.90
N ALA A 36 -5.81 -24.14 3.88
CA ALA A 36 -6.30 -24.89 2.72
C ALA A 36 -6.52 -23.98 1.49
N LEU A 37 -6.78 -22.68 1.68
CA LEU A 37 -6.97 -21.72 0.59
C LEU A 37 -5.66 -21.27 -0.06
N ARG A 38 -4.52 -21.47 0.60
CA ARG A 38 -3.22 -20.92 0.18
C ARG A 38 -2.74 -21.47 -1.16
N GLU A 39 -2.65 -22.77 -1.30
CA GLU A 39 -2.09 -23.40 -2.52
C GLU A 39 -2.99 -23.20 -3.76
N PRO A 40 -4.33 -23.36 -3.69
CA PRO A 40 -5.20 -23.06 -4.81
C PRO A 40 -5.09 -21.61 -5.28
N LEU A 41 -5.03 -20.65 -4.34
CA LEU A 41 -4.91 -19.24 -4.65
C LEU A 41 -3.54 -18.89 -5.27
N LEU A 42 -2.45 -19.49 -4.76
CA LEU A 42 -1.11 -19.33 -5.34
C LEU A 42 -1.07 -19.86 -6.78
N ALA A 43 -1.61 -21.07 -7.02
CA ALA A 43 -1.69 -21.67 -8.34
C ALA A 43 -2.51 -20.81 -9.31
N ALA A 44 -3.64 -20.25 -8.87
CA ALA A 44 -4.46 -19.35 -9.67
C ALA A 44 -3.67 -18.07 -10.07
N CYS A 45 -2.93 -17.48 -9.14
CA CYS A 45 -2.07 -16.32 -9.45
C CYS A 45 -0.97 -16.66 -10.46
N GLU A 46 -0.30 -17.81 -10.30
CA GLU A 46 0.78 -18.26 -11.17
C GLU A 46 0.28 -18.57 -12.59
N ALA A 47 -0.84 -19.29 -12.69
CA ALA A 47 -1.47 -19.61 -13.98
C ALA A 47 -1.91 -18.33 -14.75
N ALA A 48 -2.35 -17.31 -14.02
CA ALA A 48 -2.76 -16.02 -14.58
C ALA A 48 -1.60 -15.05 -14.85
N GLY A 49 -0.35 -15.40 -14.52
CA GLY A 49 0.82 -14.53 -14.63
C GLY A 49 0.75 -13.30 -13.72
N VAL A 50 0.01 -13.39 -12.61
CA VAL A 50 -0.21 -12.32 -11.64
C VAL A 50 0.82 -12.40 -10.52
N ARG A 51 1.42 -11.25 -10.17
CA ARG A 51 2.36 -11.11 -9.05
C ARG A 51 1.79 -10.24 -7.97
N GLY A 52 2.29 -10.41 -6.75
CA GLY A 52 1.84 -9.61 -5.61
C GLY A 52 1.96 -10.33 -4.29
N THR A 53 1.34 -9.77 -3.26
CA THR A 53 1.27 -10.38 -1.94
C THR A 53 -0.17 -10.46 -1.49
N LEU A 54 -0.64 -11.67 -1.17
CA LEU A 54 -1.95 -11.94 -0.57
C LEU A 54 -1.73 -12.54 0.82
N LEU A 55 -2.47 -12.05 1.78
CA LEU A 55 -2.50 -12.51 3.17
C LEU A 55 -3.85 -13.17 3.43
N LEU A 56 -3.82 -14.36 4.01
CA LEU A 56 -5.00 -15.11 4.45
C LEU A 56 -4.93 -15.28 5.97
N ALA A 57 -6.05 -15.11 6.65
CA ALA A 57 -6.22 -15.39 8.06
C ALA A 57 -7.63 -15.87 8.33
N HIS A 58 -7.92 -16.32 9.56
CA HIS A 58 -9.29 -16.66 9.95
C HIS A 58 -10.27 -15.50 9.81
N GLU A 59 -9.78 -14.26 9.85
CA GLU A 59 -10.59 -13.03 9.72
C GLU A 59 -10.77 -12.57 8.26
N GLY A 60 -10.14 -13.24 7.25
CA GLY A 60 -10.33 -12.87 5.84
C GLY A 60 -9.10 -12.88 4.95
N ILE A 61 -9.12 -12.02 3.94
CA ILE A 61 -8.08 -11.86 2.93
C ILE A 61 -7.70 -10.38 2.75
N ASN A 62 -6.41 -10.12 2.52
CA ASN A 62 -5.88 -8.79 2.21
C ASN A 62 -4.67 -8.89 1.29
N GLY A 63 -4.48 -7.93 0.40
CA GLY A 63 -3.26 -7.82 -0.38
C GLY A 63 -3.32 -6.88 -1.56
N THR A 64 -2.23 -6.93 -2.33
CA THR A 64 -2.13 -6.21 -3.61
C THR A 64 -1.54 -7.16 -4.65
N ILE A 65 -2.15 -7.20 -5.82
CA ILE A 65 -1.76 -8.01 -6.97
C ILE A 65 -1.61 -7.13 -8.21
N ALA A 66 -0.78 -7.56 -9.16
CA ALA A 66 -0.57 -6.87 -10.42
C ALA A 66 -0.33 -7.84 -11.57
N GLY A 67 -0.83 -7.49 -12.75
CA GLY A 67 -0.70 -8.31 -13.95
C GLY A 67 -1.40 -7.68 -15.15
N SER A 68 -1.64 -8.49 -16.19
CA SER A 68 -2.54 -8.10 -17.26
C SER A 68 -3.96 -7.90 -16.73
N ALA A 69 -4.78 -7.11 -17.39
CA ALA A 69 -6.16 -6.91 -16.98
C ALA A 69 -6.91 -8.24 -16.86
N THR A 70 -6.77 -9.11 -17.86
CA THR A 70 -7.39 -10.44 -17.88
C THR A 70 -6.87 -11.37 -16.79
N GLY A 71 -5.55 -11.34 -16.50
CA GLY A 71 -4.96 -12.12 -15.42
C GLY A 71 -5.47 -11.70 -14.05
N VAL A 72 -5.53 -10.38 -13.79
CA VAL A 72 -6.09 -9.85 -12.54
C VAL A 72 -7.56 -10.21 -12.40
N ASP A 73 -8.37 -10.10 -13.47
CA ASP A 73 -9.79 -10.49 -13.45
C ASP A 73 -9.98 -11.98 -13.14
N ALA A 74 -9.14 -12.86 -13.69
CA ALA A 74 -9.18 -14.28 -13.39
C ALA A 74 -8.92 -14.57 -11.88
N VAL A 75 -7.89 -13.93 -11.30
CA VAL A 75 -7.59 -14.07 -9.86
C VAL A 75 -8.69 -13.47 -9.01
N LEU A 76 -9.25 -12.31 -9.36
CA LEU A 76 -10.38 -11.71 -8.64
C LEU A 76 -11.62 -12.61 -8.68
N THR A 77 -11.90 -13.26 -9.83
CA THR A 77 -12.97 -14.23 -9.94
C THR A 77 -12.76 -15.41 -9.00
N HIS A 78 -11.54 -15.95 -8.94
CA HIS A 78 -11.19 -17.01 -7.99
C HIS A 78 -11.40 -16.57 -6.53
N ILE A 79 -10.93 -15.36 -6.15
CA ILE A 79 -11.09 -14.83 -4.80
C ILE A 79 -12.58 -14.60 -4.46
N ARG A 80 -13.39 -14.07 -5.38
CA ARG A 80 -14.82 -13.83 -5.17
C ARG A 80 -15.62 -15.13 -4.98
N ALA A 81 -15.10 -16.25 -5.45
CA ALA A 81 -15.70 -17.56 -5.22
C ALA A 81 -15.40 -18.13 -3.82
N LEU A 82 -14.46 -17.54 -3.07
CA LEU A 82 -14.19 -17.94 -1.69
C LEU A 82 -15.37 -17.54 -0.76
N PRO A 83 -15.56 -18.27 0.36
CA PRO A 83 -16.64 -17.97 1.31
C PRO A 83 -16.63 -16.50 1.75
N GLY A 84 -17.77 -15.82 1.63
CA GLY A 84 -17.95 -14.43 2.04
C GLY A 84 -17.23 -13.37 1.20
N CYS A 85 -16.52 -13.76 0.12
CA CYS A 85 -15.73 -12.83 -0.71
C CYS A 85 -16.46 -12.27 -1.94
N ALA A 86 -17.74 -12.59 -2.15
CA ALA A 86 -18.50 -12.10 -3.30
C ALA A 86 -18.51 -10.56 -3.43
N THR A 87 -18.48 -9.85 -2.30
CA THR A 87 -18.45 -8.37 -2.20
C THR A 87 -17.05 -7.86 -1.80
N LEU A 88 -16.00 -8.44 -2.41
CA LEU A 88 -14.61 -8.05 -2.20
C LEU A 88 -14.40 -6.55 -2.49
N ASP A 89 -13.82 -5.84 -1.55
CA ASP A 89 -13.40 -4.44 -1.76
C ASP A 89 -12.13 -4.40 -2.61
N VAL A 90 -12.19 -3.67 -3.73
CA VAL A 90 -11.14 -3.64 -4.76
C VAL A 90 -10.82 -2.20 -5.11
N LYS A 91 -9.54 -1.88 -5.20
CA LYS A 91 -9.03 -0.58 -5.65
C LYS A 91 -8.05 -0.78 -6.78
N ASP A 92 -8.42 -0.29 -7.95
CA ASP A 92 -7.64 -0.43 -9.18
C ASP A 92 -6.75 0.79 -9.42
N SER A 93 -5.55 0.52 -9.89
CA SER A 93 -4.61 1.52 -10.38
C SER A 93 -3.73 0.92 -11.48
N ARG A 94 -2.81 1.70 -12.03
CA ARG A 94 -1.95 1.26 -13.13
C ARG A 94 -0.48 1.52 -12.81
N ALA A 95 0.38 0.71 -13.41
CA ALA A 95 1.82 0.88 -13.39
C ALA A 95 2.39 0.72 -14.81
N GLY A 96 3.45 1.45 -15.13
CA GLY A 96 4.17 1.30 -16.40
C GLY A 96 4.98 0.01 -16.49
N THR A 97 5.43 -0.49 -15.34
CA THR A 97 6.20 -1.73 -15.19
C THR A 97 5.62 -2.59 -14.10
N MET A 98 5.98 -3.88 -14.07
CA MET A 98 5.52 -4.82 -13.05
C MET A 98 6.02 -4.40 -11.64
N PRO A 99 5.13 -3.99 -10.72
CA PRO A 99 5.54 -3.45 -9.42
C PRO A 99 5.81 -4.52 -8.37
N PHE A 100 5.85 -5.78 -8.75
CA PHE A 100 6.14 -6.91 -7.85
C PHE A 100 7.13 -7.87 -8.48
N HIS A 101 8.13 -8.30 -7.71
CA HIS A 101 9.13 -9.26 -8.19
C HIS A 101 8.61 -10.70 -8.23
N ARG A 102 7.68 -11.07 -7.34
CA ARG A 102 7.16 -12.44 -7.20
C ARG A 102 5.76 -12.48 -6.62
N THR A 103 5.11 -13.63 -6.73
CA THR A 103 3.84 -13.95 -6.07
C THR A 103 4.10 -14.50 -4.68
N LYS A 104 3.30 -14.05 -3.70
CA LYS A 104 3.31 -14.56 -2.32
C LYS A 104 1.89 -14.69 -1.82
N VAL A 105 1.51 -15.89 -1.39
CA VAL A 105 0.30 -16.10 -0.60
C VAL A 105 0.73 -16.60 0.77
N ARG A 106 0.35 -15.90 1.83
CA ARG A 106 0.80 -16.19 3.20
C ARG A 106 -0.36 -16.31 4.15
N VAL A 107 -0.35 -17.35 4.96
CA VAL A 107 -1.25 -17.47 6.11
C VAL A 107 -0.66 -16.69 7.28
N LYS A 108 -1.49 -15.89 7.93
CA LYS A 108 -1.16 -15.01 9.05
C LYS A 108 -2.19 -15.21 10.17
N ARG A 109 -1.93 -14.65 11.36
CA ARG A 109 -2.92 -14.61 12.44
C ARG A 109 -4.01 -13.57 12.14
N GLU A 110 -3.61 -12.45 11.53
CA GLU A 110 -4.45 -11.32 11.15
C GLU A 110 -4.08 -10.86 9.73
N ILE A 111 -5.07 -10.45 8.94
CA ILE A 111 -4.83 -9.89 7.60
C ILE A 111 -4.30 -8.45 7.66
N VAL A 112 -4.54 -7.76 8.76
CA VAL A 112 -3.90 -6.51 9.16
C VAL A 112 -3.68 -6.55 10.68
N THR A 113 -2.41 -6.50 11.11
CA THR A 113 -2.07 -6.85 12.48
C THR A 113 -2.25 -5.64 13.41
N MET A 114 -3.23 -5.71 14.29
CA MET A 114 -3.44 -4.75 15.39
C MET A 114 -3.05 -5.32 16.77
N GLY A 115 -3.18 -6.64 16.93
CA GLY A 115 -2.83 -7.32 18.19
C GLY A 115 -3.93 -7.33 19.23
N GLU A 116 -5.16 -7.02 18.86
CA GLU A 116 -6.37 -7.04 19.71
C GLU A 116 -7.33 -8.14 19.22
N PRO A 117 -7.14 -9.39 19.62
CA PRO A 117 -7.85 -10.53 19.02
C PRO A 117 -9.35 -10.58 19.35
N ALA A 118 -9.79 -9.84 20.36
CA ALA A 118 -11.21 -9.76 20.73
C ALA A 118 -12.01 -8.76 19.88
N ILE A 119 -11.36 -7.96 19.04
CA ILE A 119 -12.05 -6.97 18.23
C ILE A 119 -12.61 -7.63 16.96
N ASP A 120 -13.92 -7.51 16.79
CA ASP A 120 -14.61 -7.89 15.56
C ASP A 120 -14.54 -6.74 14.54
N PRO A 121 -13.79 -6.89 13.43
CA PRO A 121 -13.70 -5.85 12.41
C PRO A 121 -15.02 -5.61 11.66
N LEU A 122 -16.00 -6.51 11.79
CA LEU A 122 -17.34 -6.33 11.20
C LEU A 122 -18.19 -5.32 11.99
N ASP A 123 -17.84 -5.05 13.25
CA ASP A 123 -18.46 -4.00 14.06
C ASP A 123 -17.74 -2.64 13.88
N ALA A 124 -17.33 -2.32 12.66
CA ALA A 124 -16.65 -1.07 12.34
C ALA A 124 -17.51 0.17 12.62
N GLY A 125 -16.86 1.33 12.75
CA GLY A 125 -17.53 2.63 12.85
C GLY A 125 -18.20 3.06 11.52
N HIS A 126 -18.70 4.27 11.49
CA HIS A 126 -19.43 4.80 10.34
C HIS A 126 -18.51 5.06 9.14
N TYR A 127 -18.87 4.51 7.98
CA TYR A 127 -18.19 4.78 6.71
C TYR A 127 -18.60 6.15 6.17
N VAL A 128 -17.62 6.98 5.81
CA VAL A 128 -17.83 8.28 5.17
C VAL A 128 -17.27 8.23 3.76
N ASP A 129 -18.10 8.54 2.76
CA ASP A 129 -17.66 8.56 1.37
C ASP A 129 -16.68 9.72 1.13
N PRO A 130 -15.73 9.60 0.18
CA PRO A 130 -14.76 10.66 -0.13
C PRO A 130 -15.38 12.03 -0.41
N ALA A 131 -16.58 12.08 -0.99
CA ALA A 131 -17.28 13.32 -1.28
C ALA A 131 -17.69 14.11 -0.02
N ASP A 132 -17.98 13.41 1.08
CA ASP A 132 -18.43 14.01 2.34
C ASP A 132 -17.27 14.18 3.34
N TRP A 133 -16.11 13.61 3.04
CA TRP A 133 -14.97 13.55 3.95
C TRP A 133 -14.44 14.92 4.35
N ASN A 134 -14.28 15.83 3.39
CA ASN A 134 -13.78 17.18 3.66
C ASN A 134 -14.68 17.96 4.62
N ALA A 135 -16.01 17.80 4.51
CA ALA A 135 -16.95 18.44 5.41
C ALA A 135 -16.84 17.88 6.85
N LEU A 136 -16.67 16.57 7.00
CA LEU A 136 -16.47 15.95 8.30
C LEU A 136 -15.19 16.43 8.99
N ILE A 137 -14.05 16.43 8.29
CA ILE A 137 -12.77 16.81 8.88
C ILE A 137 -12.62 18.31 9.12
N ALA A 138 -13.45 19.12 8.48
CA ALA A 138 -13.51 20.57 8.72
C ALA A 138 -14.34 20.94 9.97
N ASP A 139 -15.16 20.01 10.51
CA ASP A 139 -15.90 20.26 11.77
C ASP A 139 -14.90 20.34 12.93
N PRO A 140 -14.88 21.48 13.71
CA PRO A 140 -13.94 21.66 14.81
C PRO A 140 -14.10 20.64 15.96
N ARG A 141 -15.20 19.91 16.00
CA ARG A 141 -15.42 18.82 16.95
C ARG A 141 -14.76 17.51 16.48
N THR A 142 -14.33 17.44 15.23
CA THR A 142 -13.72 16.22 14.69
C THR A 142 -12.25 16.14 15.06
N VAL A 143 -11.89 15.07 15.75
CA VAL A 143 -10.51 14.63 15.96
C VAL A 143 -10.13 13.72 14.81
N LEU A 144 -9.26 14.21 13.92
CA LEU A 144 -8.80 13.44 12.76
C LEU A 144 -7.50 12.70 13.10
N ILE A 145 -7.49 11.37 12.93
CA ILE A 145 -6.34 10.51 13.27
C ILE A 145 -5.89 9.73 12.03
N ASP A 146 -4.59 9.81 11.72
CA ASP A 146 -3.96 8.98 10.72
C ASP A 146 -3.54 7.64 11.36
N THR A 147 -4.17 6.52 10.98
CA THR A 147 -3.86 5.19 11.51
C THR A 147 -2.73 4.48 10.78
N ARG A 148 -1.99 5.20 9.94
CA ARG A 148 -0.85 4.67 9.19
C ARG A 148 0.42 4.72 10.05
N ASN A 149 1.46 4.08 9.56
CA ASN A 149 2.77 4.12 10.21
C ASN A 149 3.47 5.46 9.93
N ASP A 150 4.38 5.87 10.80
CA ASP A 150 5.17 7.10 10.73
C ASP A 150 5.76 7.39 9.34
N TYR A 151 6.32 6.37 8.69
CA TYR A 151 6.93 6.51 7.36
C TYR A 151 5.91 6.73 6.24
N GLU A 152 4.66 6.29 6.40
CA GLU A 152 3.57 6.55 5.46
C GLU A 152 3.04 7.99 5.62
N VAL A 153 2.96 8.46 6.88
CA VAL A 153 2.56 9.84 7.23
C VAL A 153 3.58 10.84 6.67
N ALA A 154 4.88 10.53 6.77
CA ALA A 154 5.95 11.36 6.24
C ALA A 154 5.89 11.58 4.71
N VAL A 155 5.22 10.70 3.95
CA VAL A 155 5.02 10.85 2.49
C VAL A 155 3.85 11.79 2.17
N GLY A 156 2.84 11.84 3.04
CA GLY A 156 1.70 12.72 2.92
C GLY A 156 0.58 12.34 3.89
N THR A 157 -0.25 13.32 4.25
CA THR A 157 -1.37 13.15 5.17
C THR A 157 -2.44 14.22 4.95
N PHE A 158 -3.60 14.12 5.59
CA PHE A 158 -4.59 15.19 5.60
C PHE A 158 -4.16 16.33 6.53
N ALA A 159 -4.41 17.55 6.11
CA ALA A 159 -4.13 18.73 6.95
C ALA A 159 -4.88 18.63 8.29
N GLY A 160 -4.18 18.88 9.39
CA GLY A 160 -4.73 18.80 10.73
C GLY A 160 -4.88 17.40 11.32
N ALA A 161 -4.48 16.35 10.60
CA ALA A 161 -4.49 15.00 11.14
C ALA A 161 -3.45 14.83 12.26
N ILE A 162 -3.84 14.13 13.31
CA ILE A 162 -2.93 13.70 14.36
C ILE A 162 -2.15 12.48 13.84
N ASP A 163 -0.82 12.58 13.86
CA ASP A 163 0.08 11.46 13.67
C ASP A 163 0.35 10.78 15.02
N PRO A 164 -0.03 9.51 15.20
CA PRO A 164 0.32 8.75 16.40
C PRO A 164 1.82 8.45 16.56
N ASP A 165 2.64 8.74 15.56
CA ASP A 165 4.08 8.40 15.49
C ASP A 165 4.34 6.91 15.75
N THR A 166 3.44 6.05 15.26
CA THR A 166 3.54 4.61 15.44
C THR A 166 4.37 3.96 14.33
N ARG A 167 5.30 3.11 14.71
CA ARG A 167 6.10 2.34 13.74
C ARG A 167 5.33 1.23 13.08
N THR A 168 4.33 0.70 13.80
CA THR A 168 3.45 -0.36 13.31
C THR A 168 2.04 -0.14 13.82
N PHE A 169 1.06 -0.63 13.09
CA PHE A 169 -0.36 -0.55 13.48
C PHE A 169 -0.67 -1.25 14.83
N ARG A 170 0.20 -2.13 15.29
CA ARG A 170 0.10 -2.75 16.65
C ARG A 170 0.29 -1.76 17.79
N ASP A 171 0.96 -0.66 17.53
CA ASP A 171 1.26 0.34 18.55
C ASP A 171 0.05 1.27 18.78
N PHE A 172 -0.90 1.29 17.83
CA PHE A 172 -2.07 2.16 17.83
C PHE A 172 -2.99 1.98 19.08
N PRO A 173 -3.36 0.75 19.51
CA PRO A 173 -4.20 0.60 20.71
C PRO A 173 -3.58 1.18 21.97
N ALA A 174 -2.30 0.95 22.20
CA ALA A 174 -1.59 1.49 23.37
C ALA A 174 -1.50 3.02 23.32
N TRP A 175 -1.20 3.58 22.14
CA TRP A 175 -1.19 5.01 21.91
C TRP A 175 -2.56 5.64 22.19
N PHE A 176 -3.64 5.06 21.65
CA PHE A 176 -5.00 5.57 21.86
C PHE A 176 -5.37 5.57 23.33
N ARG A 177 -5.17 4.47 24.06
CA ARG A 177 -5.46 4.37 25.50
C ARG A 177 -4.73 5.43 26.31
N THR A 178 -3.47 5.74 25.94
CA THR A 178 -2.68 6.78 26.62
C THR A 178 -3.20 8.19 26.36
N HIS A 179 -3.73 8.47 25.16
CA HIS A 179 -4.14 9.82 24.76
C HIS A 179 -5.65 10.03 24.79
N ARG A 180 -6.43 8.99 25.10
CA ARG A 180 -7.89 8.97 25.00
C ARG A 180 -8.56 10.16 25.67
N GLU A 181 -8.18 10.48 26.88
CA GLU A 181 -8.78 11.55 27.67
C GLU A 181 -8.62 12.93 26.99
N ALA A 182 -7.42 13.22 26.49
CA ALA A 182 -7.14 14.46 25.77
C ALA A 182 -7.82 14.51 24.39
N LEU A 183 -7.86 13.38 23.68
CA LEU A 183 -8.49 13.29 22.35
C LEU A 183 -10.01 13.51 22.43
N LEU A 184 -10.66 12.98 23.47
CA LEU A 184 -12.12 12.96 23.63
C LEU A 184 -12.64 14.07 24.54
N ALA A 185 -11.78 15.00 24.99
CA ALA A 185 -12.21 16.12 25.85
C ALA A 185 -13.29 16.97 25.18
N GLY A 186 -14.45 17.13 25.84
CA GLY A 186 -15.63 17.78 25.28
C GLY A 186 -16.47 16.84 24.40
N ASP A 187 -17.41 17.42 23.66
CA ASP A 187 -18.30 16.69 22.75
C ASP A 187 -17.62 16.48 21.39
N ARG A 188 -16.65 15.56 21.34
CA ARG A 188 -15.84 15.29 20.15
C ARG A 188 -16.22 13.98 19.47
N GLN A 189 -16.12 13.97 18.17
CA GLN A 189 -16.19 12.80 17.30
C GLN A 189 -14.83 12.45 16.74
N VAL A 190 -14.57 11.19 16.45
CA VAL A 190 -13.28 10.72 15.91
C VAL A 190 -13.44 10.30 14.47
N ALA A 191 -12.63 10.85 13.57
CA ALA A 191 -12.53 10.44 12.18
C ALA A 191 -11.15 9.84 11.92
N MET A 192 -11.10 8.68 11.28
CA MET A 192 -9.86 7.95 11.01
C MET A 192 -9.71 7.60 9.54
N PHE A 193 -8.47 7.56 9.08
CA PHE A 193 -8.16 7.13 7.72
C PHE A 193 -6.89 6.28 7.69
N CYS A 194 -6.76 5.48 6.63
CA CYS A 194 -5.54 4.78 6.26
C CYS A 194 -5.44 4.65 4.75
N THR A 195 -4.41 4.01 4.23
CA THR A 195 -4.16 3.89 2.79
C THR A 195 -5.35 3.28 2.03
N GLY A 196 -5.87 2.15 2.45
CA GLY A 196 -6.90 1.40 1.71
C GLY A 196 -8.22 1.16 2.46
N GLY A 197 -8.36 1.60 3.73
CA GLY A 197 -9.55 1.41 4.56
C GLY A 197 -9.44 0.30 5.59
N ILE A 198 -8.70 -0.77 5.32
CA ILE A 198 -8.66 -1.99 6.14
C ILE A 198 -8.24 -1.76 7.61
N ARG A 199 -7.23 -0.91 7.88
CA ARG A 199 -6.82 -0.60 9.26
C ARG A 199 -7.92 0.13 10.01
N CYS A 200 -8.65 0.99 9.31
CA CYS A 200 -9.72 1.78 9.91
C CYS A 200 -10.91 0.93 10.36
N GLU A 201 -11.25 -0.13 9.65
CA GLU A 201 -12.32 -1.04 10.11
C GLU A 201 -11.98 -1.62 11.48
N LYS A 202 -10.75 -2.12 11.68
CA LYS A 202 -10.29 -2.58 12.99
C LYS A 202 -10.14 -1.46 14.01
N ALA A 203 -9.56 -0.32 13.63
CA ALA A 203 -9.34 0.79 14.55
C ALA A 203 -10.66 1.38 15.05
N THR A 204 -11.66 1.53 14.18
CA THR A 204 -12.97 2.05 14.60
C THR A 204 -13.74 1.04 15.46
N ALA A 205 -13.69 -0.25 15.13
CA ALA A 205 -14.26 -1.30 15.98
C ALA A 205 -13.59 -1.31 17.38
N PHE A 206 -12.27 -1.12 17.42
CA PHE A 206 -11.53 -1.00 18.67
C PHE A 206 -11.97 0.22 19.48
N LEU A 207 -12.09 1.42 18.88
CA LEU A 207 -12.56 2.60 19.58
C LEU A 207 -13.98 2.44 20.10
N LYS A 208 -14.87 1.80 19.36
CA LYS A 208 -16.22 1.46 19.85
C LYS A 208 -16.16 0.54 21.07
N ALA A 209 -15.33 -0.49 21.06
CA ALA A 209 -15.11 -1.38 22.21
C ALA A 209 -14.51 -0.64 23.41
N GLU A 210 -13.73 0.42 23.20
CA GLU A 210 -13.24 1.33 24.25
C GLU A 210 -14.29 2.37 24.68
N GLY A 211 -15.54 2.30 24.17
CA GLY A 211 -16.67 3.16 24.58
C GLY A 211 -16.69 4.53 23.89
N VAL A 212 -16.21 4.63 22.65
CA VAL A 212 -16.35 5.83 21.81
C VAL A 212 -17.52 5.63 20.85
N ASP A 213 -18.59 6.41 20.97
CA ASP A 213 -19.80 6.23 20.17
C ASP A 213 -19.71 6.85 18.77
N ALA A 214 -19.18 8.07 18.68
CA ALA A 214 -19.10 8.83 17.42
C ALA A 214 -17.78 8.58 16.68
N VAL A 215 -17.67 7.44 15.99
CA VAL A 215 -16.46 7.01 15.30
C VAL A 215 -16.72 6.83 13.81
N PHE A 216 -15.93 7.52 13.01
CA PHE A 216 -16.05 7.59 11.55
C PHE A 216 -14.76 7.17 10.89
N HIS A 217 -14.83 6.64 9.67
CA HIS A 217 -13.65 6.40 8.85
C HIS A 217 -13.89 6.59 7.35
N LEU A 218 -12.82 6.98 6.66
CA LEU A 218 -12.81 7.21 5.23
C LEU A 218 -13.01 5.89 4.46
N LYS A 219 -14.15 5.78 3.79
CA LYS A 219 -14.50 4.60 3.00
C LYS A 219 -13.55 4.41 1.83
N GLY A 220 -12.90 3.25 1.77
CA GLY A 220 -11.90 2.93 0.75
C GLY A 220 -10.55 3.60 0.96
N GLY A 221 -10.40 4.39 2.05
CA GLY A 221 -9.14 5.03 2.45
C GLY A 221 -8.66 6.13 1.50
N VAL A 222 -7.43 6.56 1.70
CA VAL A 222 -6.77 7.63 0.92
C VAL A 222 -6.74 7.31 -0.57
N LEU A 223 -6.55 6.04 -0.95
CA LEU A 223 -6.53 5.67 -2.37
C LEU A 223 -7.85 6.02 -3.07
N LYS A 224 -8.98 5.72 -2.44
CA LYS A 224 -10.29 6.06 -3.00
C LYS A 224 -10.55 7.56 -3.00
N TYR A 225 -10.08 8.27 -1.98
CA TYR A 225 -10.14 9.73 -1.92
C TYR A 225 -9.35 10.37 -3.07
N LEU A 226 -8.11 9.97 -3.28
CA LEU A 226 -7.25 10.49 -4.37
C LEU A 226 -7.76 10.10 -5.77
N GLU A 227 -8.53 9.04 -5.89
CA GLU A 227 -9.19 8.64 -7.14
C GLU A 227 -10.40 9.54 -7.45
N GLN A 228 -11.20 9.90 -6.44
CA GLN A 228 -12.51 10.51 -6.62
C GLN A 228 -12.55 12.03 -6.38
N VAL A 229 -11.72 12.55 -5.45
CA VAL A 229 -11.71 13.98 -5.11
C VAL A 229 -10.73 14.69 -6.03
N PRO A 230 -11.16 15.73 -6.76
CA PRO A 230 -10.26 16.52 -7.60
C PRO A 230 -9.14 17.16 -6.79
N ALA A 231 -7.95 17.31 -7.38
CA ALA A 231 -6.80 17.89 -6.70
C ALA A 231 -7.07 19.32 -6.17
N ALA A 232 -7.91 20.09 -6.87
CA ALA A 232 -8.28 21.46 -6.46
C ALA A 232 -9.13 21.51 -5.18
N ASP A 233 -9.88 20.43 -4.90
CA ASP A 233 -10.78 20.32 -3.75
C ASP A 233 -10.18 19.48 -2.62
N SER A 234 -8.95 19.01 -2.80
CA SER A 234 -8.31 18.05 -1.91
C SER A 234 -7.79 18.69 -0.63
N ALA A 235 -8.14 18.10 0.50
CA ALA A 235 -7.53 18.37 1.80
C ALA A 235 -6.26 17.53 2.06
N TRP A 236 -5.89 16.65 1.13
CA TRP A 236 -4.69 15.82 1.21
C TRP A 236 -3.44 16.60 0.80
N THR A 237 -2.35 16.42 1.56
CA THR A 237 -1.04 17.01 1.27
C THR A 237 -0.01 15.92 1.01
N GLY A 238 0.80 16.08 -0.03
CA GLY A 238 1.84 15.11 -0.42
C GLY A 238 1.29 13.94 -1.25
N GLU A 239 2.00 12.82 -1.19
CA GLU A 239 1.68 11.57 -1.89
C GLU A 239 1.19 10.49 -0.92
N CYS A 240 0.53 9.46 -1.42
CA CYS A 240 0.10 8.32 -0.62
C CYS A 240 1.05 7.15 -0.80
N PHE A 241 1.71 6.70 0.28
CA PHE A 241 2.57 5.52 0.26
C PHE A 241 1.77 4.26 -0.12
N VAL A 242 2.34 3.45 -1.03
CA VAL A 242 1.83 2.15 -1.44
C VAL A 242 2.88 1.05 -1.27
N PHE A 243 2.43 -0.19 -1.02
CA PHE A 243 3.30 -1.31 -0.66
C PHE A 243 3.82 -2.09 -1.89
N ASP A 244 4.17 -1.38 -2.94
CA ASP A 244 4.76 -1.94 -4.17
C ASP A 244 5.90 -1.05 -4.69
N GLU A 245 6.54 -1.40 -5.82
CA GLU A 245 7.70 -0.69 -6.36
C GLU A 245 7.38 0.72 -6.88
N ARG A 246 6.12 1.15 -6.92
CA ARG A 246 5.74 2.55 -7.20
C ARG A 246 6.04 3.45 -6.01
N VAL A 247 6.15 2.89 -4.82
CA VAL A 247 6.42 3.54 -3.53
C VAL A 247 5.33 4.51 -3.09
N ALA A 248 4.89 5.43 -3.95
CA ALA A 248 3.84 6.39 -3.66
C ALA A 248 3.00 6.72 -4.89
N VAL A 249 1.78 7.19 -4.66
CA VAL A 249 0.86 7.66 -5.70
C VAL A 249 0.24 8.99 -5.31
N GLY A 250 -0.05 9.83 -6.31
CA GLY A 250 -0.77 11.08 -6.17
C GLY A 250 -2.23 11.00 -6.62
N HIS A 251 -2.85 12.16 -6.88
CA HIS A 251 -4.21 12.25 -7.42
C HIS A 251 -4.38 11.47 -8.73
N GLY A 252 -5.55 10.86 -8.91
CA GLY A 252 -5.81 9.93 -10.01
C GLY A 252 -4.98 8.65 -9.93
N LEU A 253 -4.40 8.35 -8.77
CA LEU A 253 -3.53 7.20 -8.52
C LEU A 253 -2.33 7.13 -9.48
N THR A 254 -1.88 8.29 -9.95
CA THR A 254 -0.67 8.40 -10.77
C THR A 254 0.59 8.11 -9.94
N PRO A 255 1.64 7.46 -10.50
CA PRO A 255 2.89 7.26 -9.78
C PRO A 255 3.45 8.59 -9.25
N GLY A 256 3.91 8.58 -8.00
CA GLY A 256 4.55 9.70 -7.34
C GLY A 256 6.05 9.80 -7.66
N THR A 257 6.73 10.68 -6.90
CA THR A 257 8.16 10.97 -7.07
C THR A 257 9.05 10.27 -6.04
N HIS A 258 8.47 9.75 -4.95
CA HIS A 258 9.21 9.03 -3.92
C HIS A 258 9.83 7.74 -4.43
N GLY A 259 11.11 7.53 -4.09
CA GLY A 259 11.81 6.27 -4.25
C GLY A 259 11.79 5.42 -2.98
N LEU A 260 12.40 4.23 -3.04
CA LEU A 260 12.54 3.33 -1.89
C LEU A 260 14.01 3.14 -1.54
N CYS A 261 14.40 3.44 -0.30
CA CYS A 261 15.72 3.07 0.19
C CYS A 261 15.87 1.54 0.21
N ARG A 262 16.76 1.00 -0.60
CA ARG A 262 16.95 -0.46 -0.71
C ARG A 262 17.60 -1.09 0.54
N ALA A 263 18.18 -0.27 1.43
CA ALA A 263 18.75 -0.71 2.69
C ALA A 263 17.71 -0.82 3.81
N CYS A 264 17.03 0.29 4.16
CA CYS A 264 16.06 0.30 5.26
C CYS A 264 14.59 0.13 4.84
N ARG A 265 14.30 0.15 3.54
CA ARG A 265 12.94 0.01 2.97
C ARG A 265 11.99 1.16 3.28
N MET A 266 12.52 2.30 3.70
CA MET A 266 11.74 3.51 3.92
C MET A 266 11.64 4.33 2.63
N PRO A 267 10.54 5.10 2.45
CA PRO A 267 10.44 6.03 1.32
C PRO A 267 11.54 7.08 1.39
N VAL A 268 11.98 7.55 0.23
CA VAL A 268 12.95 8.63 0.07
C VAL A 268 12.38 9.65 -0.91
N SER A 269 12.34 10.91 -0.48
CA SER A 269 11.93 12.04 -1.30
C SER A 269 13.05 12.46 -2.28
N GLU A 270 12.74 13.34 -3.23
CA GLU A 270 13.76 13.98 -4.08
C GLU A 270 14.79 14.75 -3.24
N ALA A 271 14.36 15.41 -2.16
CA ALA A 271 15.25 16.11 -1.23
C ALA A 271 16.19 15.13 -0.49
N ASP A 272 15.67 13.96 -0.07
CA ASP A 272 16.50 12.91 0.52
C ASP A 272 17.54 12.39 -0.47
N GLN A 273 17.16 12.21 -1.75
CA GLN A 273 18.05 11.74 -2.80
C GLN A 273 19.14 12.77 -3.14
N ALA A 274 18.86 14.06 -2.99
CA ALA A 274 19.84 15.14 -3.15
C ALA A 274 20.78 15.29 -1.95
N SER A 275 20.50 14.62 -0.84
CA SER A 275 21.31 14.72 0.39
C SER A 275 22.68 14.04 0.23
N PRO A 276 23.78 14.60 0.80
CA PRO A 276 25.08 13.94 0.83
C PRO A 276 25.11 12.64 1.65
N LEU A 277 24.08 12.40 2.44
CA LEU A 277 23.90 11.14 3.18
C LEU A 277 23.21 10.05 2.34
N TYR A 278 22.71 10.38 1.14
CA TYR A 278 22.11 9.42 0.24
C TYR A 278 23.16 8.72 -0.63
N GLU A 279 23.04 7.42 -0.72
CA GLU A 279 23.82 6.57 -1.62
C GLU A 279 22.90 5.46 -2.14
N GLU A 280 22.63 5.49 -3.45
CA GLU A 280 21.66 4.59 -4.06
C GLU A 280 21.96 3.13 -3.75
N GLY A 281 20.95 2.38 -3.35
CA GLY A 281 21.06 0.97 -2.98
C GLY A 281 21.68 0.71 -1.61
N VAL A 282 22.36 1.69 -0.98
CA VAL A 282 23.19 1.53 0.21
C VAL A 282 22.62 2.20 1.46
N ARG A 283 22.19 3.47 1.36
CA ARG A 283 21.69 4.25 2.50
C ARG A 283 20.85 5.46 2.09
N CYS A 284 20.04 5.96 3.01
CA CYS A 284 19.36 7.24 2.91
C CYS A 284 19.61 8.07 4.18
N PRO A 285 19.24 9.37 4.25
CA PRO A 285 19.41 10.18 5.42
C PRO A 285 18.89 9.55 6.72
N ARG A 286 17.74 8.85 6.65
CA ARG A 286 17.13 8.16 7.80
C ARG A 286 17.98 7.02 8.37
N CYS A 287 18.71 6.29 7.53
CA CYS A 287 19.47 5.11 7.97
C CYS A 287 21.00 5.28 7.92
N ALA A 288 21.51 6.42 7.49
CA ALA A 288 22.95 6.65 7.32
C ALA A 288 23.76 6.42 8.60
N GLY A 289 23.20 6.77 9.77
CA GLY A 289 23.84 6.59 11.07
C GLY A 289 23.53 5.29 11.81
N THR A 290 22.68 4.41 11.23
CA THR A 290 22.17 3.21 11.93
C THR A 290 22.79 1.90 11.47
N ARG A 291 23.70 1.94 10.50
CA ARG A 291 24.32 0.76 9.89
C ARG A 291 25.83 0.84 9.99
N ASP A 292 26.46 -0.29 10.27
CA ASP A 292 27.91 -0.42 10.31
C ASP A 292 28.53 -0.53 8.89
N ASP A 293 29.84 -0.57 8.79
CA ASP A 293 30.58 -0.65 7.53
C ASP A 293 30.34 -1.98 6.81
N ALA A 294 30.16 -3.08 7.55
CA ALA A 294 29.86 -4.40 6.98
C ALA A 294 28.48 -4.44 6.32
N ASP A 295 27.50 -3.85 6.98
CA ASP A 295 26.16 -3.68 6.40
C ASP A 295 26.20 -2.84 5.11
N ARG A 296 26.92 -1.72 5.14
CA ARG A 296 27.08 -0.84 3.97
C ARG A 296 27.76 -1.56 2.81
N ALA A 297 28.84 -2.28 3.06
CA ALA A 297 29.52 -3.08 2.05
C ALA A 297 28.62 -4.15 1.43
N ARG A 298 27.83 -4.85 2.25
CA ARG A 298 26.85 -5.84 1.81
C ARG A 298 25.75 -5.23 0.93
N TYR A 299 25.23 -4.04 1.28
CA TYR A 299 24.23 -3.34 0.48
C TYR A 299 24.81 -2.83 -0.84
N ALA A 300 26.02 -2.29 -0.84
CA ALA A 300 26.73 -1.86 -2.03
C ALA A 300 26.95 -3.03 -3.00
N GLU A 301 27.41 -4.19 -2.49
CA GLU A 301 27.59 -5.38 -3.33
C GLU A 301 26.26 -5.89 -3.88
N ARG A 302 25.18 -5.93 -3.10
CA ARG A 302 23.85 -6.29 -3.60
C ARG A 302 23.37 -5.33 -4.70
N HIS A 303 23.60 -4.04 -4.53
CA HIS A 303 23.23 -3.02 -5.54
C HIS A 303 24.04 -3.22 -6.81
N ARG A 304 25.35 -3.43 -6.69
CA ARG A 304 26.23 -3.73 -7.82
C ARG A 304 25.75 -4.97 -8.60
N GLN A 305 25.39 -6.05 -7.91
CA GLN A 305 24.84 -7.26 -8.54
C GLN A 305 23.51 -7.01 -9.24
N ALA A 306 22.65 -6.17 -8.67
CA ALA A 306 21.39 -5.79 -9.31
C ALA A 306 21.64 -5.02 -10.61
N LEU A 307 22.55 -4.04 -10.62
CA LEU A 307 22.93 -3.29 -11.84
C LEU A 307 23.54 -4.19 -12.91
N LEU A 308 24.39 -5.13 -12.53
CA LEU A 308 24.99 -6.10 -13.47
C LEU A 308 23.94 -7.03 -14.09
N ALA A 309 22.95 -7.44 -13.32
CA ALA A 309 21.85 -8.26 -13.84
C ALA A 309 20.98 -7.45 -14.81
N ASP A 310 20.64 -6.21 -14.44
CA ASP A 310 19.86 -5.29 -15.27
C ASP A 310 20.56 -5.01 -16.62
N ALA A 311 21.87 -4.77 -16.60
CA ALA A 311 22.68 -4.60 -17.79
C ALA A 311 22.68 -5.84 -18.71
N ARG A 312 22.41 -7.04 -18.18
CA ARG A 312 22.24 -8.28 -18.96
C ARG A 312 20.78 -8.55 -19.35
N GLY A 313 19.84 -7.66 -18.98
CA GLY A 313 18.41 -7.89 -19.16
C GLY A 313 17.84 -8.99 -18.26
N GLU A 314 18.49 -9.30 -17.13
CA GLU A 314 18.10 -10.35 -16.19
C GLU A 314 17.49 -9.76 -14.92
N ALA A 315 16.49 -10.42 -14.35
CA ALA A 315 15.98 -10.06 -13.04
C ALA A 315 16.96 -10.55 -11.94
N HIS A 316 17.49 -9.64 -11.11
CA HIS A 316 18.29 -10.01 -9.93
C HIS A 316 17.38 -10.37 -8.73
N VAL A 317 16.39 -9.52 -8.46
CA VAL A 317 15.45 -9.73 -7.36
C VAL A 317 14.28 -10.60 -7.84
N GLY A 318 13.96 -11.67 -7.08
CA GLY A 318 12.85 -12.55 -7.41
C GLY A 318 13.16 -13.61 -8.47
N ARG A 319 14.43 -13.78 -8.85
CA ARG A 319 14.88 -14.89 -9.71
C ARG A 319 14.62 -16.22 -9.00
N ARG A 320 13.95 -17.17 -9.67
CA ARG A 320 13.85 -18.57 -9.22
C ARG A 320 15.04 -19.33 -9.79
N TYR A 321 15.73 -20.08 -8.97
CA TYR A 321 16.74 -21.01 -9.40
C TYR A 321 16.08 -22.37 -9.69
N PRO A 322 16.59 -23.17 -10.67
CA PRO A 322 15.95 -24.41 -11.10
C PRO A 322 15.76 -25.48 -10.01
N ASP A 323 16.42 -25.33 -8.86
CA ASP A 323 16.48 -26.31 -7.77
C ASP A 323 15.73 -25.86 -6.50
N GLU A 324 14.83 -24.86 -6.61
CA GLU A 324 13.98 -24.39 -5.48
C GLU A 324 12.50 -24.71 -5.68
#